data_0e54fbd559af9cbb302a415dd5abddca
#
_entry.id   0e54fbd559af9cbb302a415dd5abddca
#
_cell.length_a   1.000
_cell.length_b   1.000
_cell.length_c   1.000
_cell.angle_alpha   90.00
_cell.angle_beta   90.00
_cell.angle_gamma   90.00
#
_symmetry.space_group_name_H-M   'P 1'
#
loop_
_entity.id
_entity.type
_entity.pdbx_description
1 polymer ?
#
loop_
_entity_poly.entity_id
_entity_poly.type
_entity_poly.pdbx_seq_one_letter_code
_entity_poly.pdbx_strand_id
1 'polypeptide(L)'
;MPDITIKERFSALSNLPRFFKLVWQTSPSLTLTNALLRIIRSALPVAILYVGKLIIDQIVLLSRGTGGDHYHLWQLVTIEFLLAILSDALSRATTLVDSLLGDLFSNHTSIQIMEHAATLDLDQFEDSEFYDKLERARQQTVGRTVLLSQVLSQVQDIITMAFLAAGLVVFNPWLLVLLFIAVLPAFAGESYFNDKNYSLTRRQTPERRELDYMRFLGASDETAKEVKIFNLSDFLTDRFRFLSDKFYKDNKQIAVKRSLWGTLFAILGSLGYYAAYVFIIFKTINGKLSIGDLTFLAGSFRQLRSLLEGILSRFTAVSQGAIYLKDFFDFFNIKSKIKPSVNPLPFPNPIKEGFTFENVGFRYANSERWANRHLNFTLYAGEKLALVGENGAGKTTLVKLLARLYEPTEGRILLDGHDLGEYDLEELRAQVGVIFQDYIRYQMTVSQNIAVGNIAEKGNESLIINSAKQSLADILVQRLPGKYEQALGKRFNNGVELSGGEWQKIALARAYMKNAQLLILDEPTAALDARAEYEVFQRFSELTKDKTAVLISHRFSTVRMADRILVLEKGQLIEVGSHEELLQKNGRYAELFYLQAKGYQ
;
A
#
# COMPACT_ATOMS: atom_id res chain seq x y z
N MET A 1 -14.69 -17.14 -10.88
CA MET A 1 -15.33 -16.34 -9.81
C MET A 1 -16.59 -15.71 -10.40
N PRO A 2 -17.72 -15.66 -9.69
CA PRO A 2 -18.97 -15.11 -10.22
C PRO A 2 -18.86 -13.61 -10.50
N ASP A 3 -19.63 -13.12 -11.47
CA ASP A 3 -19.72 -11.69 -11.79
C ASP A 3 -20.27 -10.93 -10.57
N ILE A 4 -19.69 -9.77 -10.27
CA ILE A 4 -20.19 -8.93 -9.17
C ILE A 4 -21.61 -8.47 -9.52
N THR A 5 -22.55 -8.88 -8.70
CA THR A 5 -23.96 -8.53 -8.85
C THR A 5 -24.20 -7.05 -8.51
N ILE A 6 -25.27 -6.47 -9.06
CA ILE A 6 -25.73 -5.11 -8.67
C ILE A 6 -25.87 -5.00 -7.14
N LYS A 7 -26.28 -6.09 -6.48
CA LYS A 7 -26.39 -6.17 -5.02
C LYS A 7 -25.04 -6.00 -4.31
N GLU A 8 -23.96 -6.57 -4.84
CA GLU A 8 -22.60 -6.39 -4.27
C GLU A 8 -22.06 -4.98 -4.45
N ARG A 9 -22.42 -4.29 -5.53
CA ARG A 9 -22.08 -2.86 -5.74
C ARG A 9 -22.76 -1.97 -4.72
N PHE A 10 -24.05 -2.18 -4.48
CA PHE A 10 -24.75 -1.44 -3.43
C PHE A 10 -24.20 -1.78 -2.05
N SER A 11 -23.83 -3.04 -1.82
CA SER A 11 -23.15 -3.45 -0.58
C SER A 11 -21.78 -2.75 -0.41
N ALA A 12 -21.03 -2.53 -1.49
CA ALA A 12 -19.75 -1.82 -1.42
C ALA A 12 -19.92 -0.36 -0.98
N LEU A 13 -21.03 0.29 -1.35
CA LEU A 13 -21.34 1.66 -0.92
C LEU A 13 -21.53 1.77 0.60
N SER A 14 -21.80 0.67 1.30
CA SER A 14 -21.86 0.65 2.77
C SER A 14 -20.52 1.00 3.44
N ASN A 15 -19.41 0.99 2.70
CA ASN A 15 -18.11 1.43 3.18
C ASN A 15 -17.92 2.97 3.12
N LEU A 16 -18.78 3.69 2.38
CA LEU A 16 -18.67 5.15 2.27
C LEU A 16 -18.80 5.90 3.60
N PRO A 17 -19.67 5.54 4.55
CA PRO A 17 -19.71 6.20 5.86
C PRO A 17 -18.38 6.07 6.63
N ARG A 18 -17.73 4.89 6.56
CA ARG A 18 -16.40 4.69 7.15
C ARG A 18 -15.34 5.54 6.46
N PHE A 19 -15.42 5.65 5.15
CA PHE A 19 -14.55 6.51 4.35
C PHE A 19 -14.71 7.99 4.75
N PHE A 20 -15.94 8.51 4.84
CA PHE A 20 -16.19 9.87 5.31
C PHE A 20 -15.71 10.12 6.74
N LYS A 21 -15.80 9.12 7.62
CA LYS A 21 -15.23 9.20 8.97
C LYS A 21 -13.71 9.39 8.94
N LEU A 22 -12.99 8.67 8.06
CA LEU A 22 -11.55 8.84 7.88
C LEU A 22 -11.20 10.23 7.32
N VAL A 23 -11.97 10.71 6.33
CA VAL A 23 -11.79 12.06 5.78
C VAL A 23 -11.99 13.12 6.86
N TRP A 24 -13.02 12.96 7.69
CA TRP A 24 -13.25 13.83 8.85
C TRP A 24 -12.11 13.80 9.85
N GLN A 25 -11.58 12.63 10.18
CA GLN A 25 -10.44 12.47 11.08
C GLN A 25 -9.17 13.12 10.55
N THR A 26 -9.00 13.16 9.22
CA THR A 26 -7.84 13.80 8.59
C THR A 26 -7.82 15.31 8.79
N SER A 27 -8.95 15.99 8.50
CA SER A 27 -9.09 17.44 8.71
C SER A 27 -10.56 17.82 8.81
N PRO A 28 -11.12 17.99 10.03
CA PRO A 28 -12.50 18.42 10.22
C PRO A 28 -12.79 19.78 9.58
N SER A 29 -11.86 20.74 9.69
CA SER A 29 -12.03 22.10 9.16
C SER A 29 -12.14 22.14 7.63
N LEU A 30 -11.23 21.45 6.92
CA LEU A 30 -11.28 21.40 5.46
C LEU A 30 -12.51 20.60 4.97
N THR A 31 -12.89 19.54 5.67
CA THR A 31 -14.09 18.75 5.33
C THR A 31 -15.36 19.60 5.45
N LEU A 32 -15.48 20.35 6.55
CA LEU A 32 -16.62 21.26 6.74
C LEU A 32 -16.64 22.40 5.71
N THR A 33 -15.49 23.01 5.46
CA THR A 33 -15.35 24.07 4.44
C THR A 33 -15.74 23.53 3.06
N ASN A 34 -15.30 22.34 2.70
CA ASN A 34 -15.65 21.69 1.44
C ASN A 34 -17.17 21.47 1.31
N ALA A 35 -17.79 20.94 2.36
CA ALA A 35 -19.23 20.71 2.39
C ALA A 35 -20.02 22.02 2.22
N LEU A 36 -19.65 23.08 2.95
CA LEU A 36 -20.30 24.39 2.85
C LEU A 36 -20.16 25.02 1.45
N LEU A 37 -18.93 25.02 0.90
CA LEU A 37 -18.68 25.51 -0.46
C LEU A 37 -19.53 24.78 -1.50
N ARG A 38 -19.66 23.47 -1.39
CA ARG A 38 -20.46 22.65 -2.32
C ARG A 38 -21.96 22.89 -2.17
N ILE A 39 -22.47 23.05 -0.96
CA ILE A 39 -23.88 23.38 -0.72
C ILE A 39 -24.24 24.74 -1.35
N ILE A 40 -23.42 25.76 -1.10
CA ILE A 40 -23.63 27.09 -1.69
C ILE A 40 -23.57 27.02 -3.23
N ARG A 41 -22.54 26.35 -3.75
CA ARG A 41 -22.33 26.20 -5.19
C ARG A 41 -23.46 25.43 -5.88
N SER A 42 -24.08 24.47 -5.19
CA SER A 42 -25.18 23.67 -5.76
C SER A 42 -26.46 24.47 -6.04
N ALA A 43 -26.67 25.59 -5.35
CA ALA A 43 -27.82 26.45 -5.56
C ALA A 43 -27.64 27.48 -6.72
N LEU A 44 -26.37 27.78 -7.07
CA LEU A 44 -26.09 28.85 -8.07
C LEU A 44 -26.67 28.60 -9.46
N PRO A 45 -26.65 27.36 -10.01
CA PRO A 45 -27.19 27.10 -11.33
C PRO A 45 -28.67 27.49 -11.45
N VAL A 46 -29.48 27.21 -10.41
CA VAL A 46 -30.89 27.60 -10.38
C VAL A 46 -31.05 29.11 -10.30
N ALA A 47 -30.23 29.75 -9.44
CA ALA A 47 -30.26 31.20 -9.29
C ALA A 47 -29.93 31.94 -10.61
N ILE A 48 -28.86 31.48 -11.30
CA ILE A 48 -28.45 32.07 -12.60
C ILE A 48 -29.56 31.90 -13.65
N LEU A 49 -30.13 30.67 -13.78
CA LEU A 49 -31.22 30.43 -14.72
C LEU A 49 -32.48 31.27 -14.39
N TYR A 50 -32.78 31.47 -13.10
CA TYR A 50 -33.92 32.25 -12.67
C TYR A 50 -33.72 33.75 -12.94
N VAL A 51 -32.53 34.31 -12.67
CA VAL A 51 -32.21 35.70 -13.00
C VAL A 51 -32.22 35.91 -14.52
N GLY A 52 -31.68 34.95 -15.30
CA GLY A 52 -31.75 34.98 -16.77
C GLY A 52 -33.21 35.02 -17.29
N LYS A 53 -34.13 34.26 -16.65
CA LYS A 53 -35.57 34.35 -16.92
C LYS A 53 -36.09 35.79 -16.73
N LEU A 54 -35.78 36.38 -15.56
CA LEU A 54 -36.26 37.74 -15.22
C LEU A 54 -35.72 38.80 -16.20
N ILE A 55 -34.48 38.69 -16.63
CA ILE A 55 -33.88 39.57 -17.64
C ILE A 55 -34.64 39.48 -18.96
N ILE A 56 -34.94 38.26 -19.43
CA ILE A 56 -35.66 38.05 -20.69
C ILE A 56 -37.09 38.60 -20.60
N ASP A 57 -37.79 38.34 -19.49
CA ASP A 57 -39.15 38.85 -19.29
C ASP A 57 -39.14 40.38 -19.29
N GLN A 58 -38.14 41.01 -18.65
CA GLN A 58 -38.00 42.48 -18.62
C GLN A 58 -37.69 43.05 -20.02
N ILE A 59 -36.85 42.40 -20.82
CA ILE A 59 -36.57 42.79 -22.19
C ILE A 59 -37.85 42.76 -23.05
N VAL A 60 -38.65 41.69 -22.88
CA VAL A 60 -39.93 41.57 -23.62
C VAL A 60 -40.92 42.69 -23.24
N LEU A 61 -41.01 43.02 -21.95
CA LEU A 61 -41.85 44.14 -21.49
C LEU A 61 -41.41 45.48 -22.06
N LEU A 62 -40.09 45.74 -22.05
CA LEU A 62 -39.51 46.96 -22.61
C LEU A 62 -39.72 47.04 -24.13
N SER A 63 -39.53 45.94 -24.86
CA SER A 63 -39.68 45.90 -26.33
C SER A 63 -41.13 46.12 -26.77
N ARG A 64 -42.12 45.74 -25.93
CA ARG A 64 -43.55 45.92 -26.22
C ARG A 64 -44.10 47.29 -25.76
N GLY A 65 -43.29 48.08 -25.07
CA GLY A 65 -43.75 49.37 -24.51
C GLY A 65 -44.79 49.25 -23.39
N THR A 66 -44.90 48.08 -22.75
CA THR A 66 -45.99 47.77 -21.78
C THR A 66 -45.52 47.87 -20.31
N GLY A 67 -44.54 48.78 -19.99
CA GLY A 67 -44.22 49.09 -18.60
C GLY A 67 -42.93 48.49 -18.04
N GLY A 68 -41.95 48.17 -18.88
CA GLY A 68 -40.62 47.77 -18.43
C GLY A 68 -39.78 48.91 -17.86
N ASP A 69 -38.95 48.66 -16.86
CA ASP A 69 -38.01 49.61 -16.27
C ASP A 69 -36.56 49.28 -16.67
N HIS A 70 -35.90 50.25 -17.36
CA HIS A 70 -34.50 50.14 -17.77
C HIS A 70 -33.56 49.97 -16.57
N TYR A 71 -33.82 50.65 -15.45
CA TYR A 71 -32.98 50.55 -14.27
C TYR A 71 -33.05 49.16 -13.66
N HIS A 72 -34.24 48.59 -13.56
CA HIS A 72 -34.43 47.22 -13.07
C HIS A 72 -33.75 46.18 -13.97
N LEU A 73 -33.75 46.35 -15.31
CA LEU A 73 -33.02 45.48 -16.23
C LEU A 73 -31.52 45.44 -15.92
N TRP A 74 -30.90 46.63 -15.78
CA TRP A 74 -29.47 46.72 -15.49
C TRP A 74 -29.10 46.18 -14.10
N GLN A 75 -29.98 46.30 -13.11
CA GLN A 75 -29.82 45.64 -11.81
C GLN A 75 -29.76 44.09 -11.97
N LEU A 76 -30.70 43.52 -12.73
CA LEU A 76 -30.73 42.08 -12.98
C LEU A 76 -29.46 41.58 -13.71
N VAL A 77 -29.01 42.33 -14.73
CA VAL A 77 -27.73 42.00 -15.44
C VAL A 77 -26.55 42.08 -14.47
N THR A 78 -26.51 43.07 -13.60
CA THR A 78 -25.44 43.17 -12.58
C THR A 78 -25.48 41.99 -11.61
N ILE A 79 -26.68 41.57 -11.17
CA ILE A 79 -26.85 40.41 -10.30
C ILE A 79 -26.36 39.11 -11.01
N GLU A 80 -26.75 38.91 -12.29
CA GLU A 80 -26.29 37.76 -13.07
C GLU A 80 -24.76 37.72 -13.18
N PHE A 81 -24.15 38.87 -13.47
CA PHE A 81 -22.67 38.98 -13.55
C PHE A 81 -22.00 38.66 -12.21
N LEU A 82 -22.53 39.15 -11.10
CA LEU A 82 -22.01 38.84 -9.76
C LEU A 82 -22.16 37.35 -9.41
N LEU A 83 -23.31 36.76 -9.77
CA LEU A 83 -23.54 35.32 -9.57
C LEU A 83 -22.58 34.48 -10.41
N ALA A 84 -22.25 34.89 -11.64
CA ALA A 84 -21.28 34.22 -12.48
C ALA A 84 -19.86 34.26 -11.86
N ILE A 85 -19.41 35.45 -11.43
CA ILE A 85 -18.14 35.61 -10.72
C ILE A 85 -18.09 34.75 -9.46
N LEU A 86 -19.17 34.79 -8.65
CA LEU A 86 -19.28 34.00 -7.43
C LEU A 86 -19.18 32.48 -7.74
N SER A 87 -19.85 32.03 -8.81
CA SER A 87 -19.81 30.64 -9.26
C SER A 87 -18.37 30.20 -9.61
N ASP A 88 -17.65 31.04 -10.36
CA ASP A 88 -16.27 30.76 -10.72
C ASP A 88 -15.33 30.79 -9.50
N ALA A 89 -15.49 31.76 -8.62
CA ALA A 89 -14.71 31.85 -7.39
C ALA A 89 -14.92 30.62 -6.48
N LEU A 90 -16.19 30.23 -6.28
CA LEU A 90 -16.52 29.03 -5.49
C LEU A 90 -16.03 27.74 -6.16
N SER A 91 -16.04 27.67 -7.50
CA SER A 91 -15.46 26.55 -8.23
C SER A 91 -13.97 26.40 -7.96
N ARG A 92 -13.21 27.48 -8.05
CA ARG A 92 -11.78 27.51 -7.76
C ARG A 92 -11.49 27.20 -6.29
N ALA A 93 -12.26 27.77 -5.36
CA ALA A 93 -12.13 27.51 -3.94
C ALA A 93 -12.40 26.02 -3.61
N THR A 94 -13.45 25.43 -4.21
CA THR A 94 -13.75 24.00 -4.02
C THR A 94 -12.64 23.13 -4.54
N THR A 95 -12.09 23.43 -5.73
CA THR A 95 -10.96 22.66 -6.31
C THR A 95 -9.71 22.77 -5.45
N LEU A 96 -9.40 23.93 -4.89
CA LEU A 96 -8.29 24.12 -3.96
C LEU A 96 -8.46 23.27 -2.70
N VAL A 97 -9.65 23.35 -2.07
CA VAL A 97 -9.92 22.57 -0.86
C VAL A 97 -9.92 21.07 -1.13
N ASP A 98 -10.44 20.63 -2.30
CA ASP A 98 -10.37 19.23 -2.73
C ASP A 98 -8.92 18.75 -2.84
N SER A 99 -8.03 19.54 -3.43
CA SER A 99 -6.61 19.20 -3.57
C SER A 99 -5.93 19.10 -2.21
N LEU A 100 -6.09 20.14 -1.37
CA LEU A 100 -5.47 20.15 -0.04
C LEU A 100 -5.96 19.00 0.85
N LEU A 101 -7.26 18.75 0.84
CA LEU A 101 -7.85 17.64 1.60
C LEU A 101 -7.39 16.29 1.06
N GLY A 102 -7.28 16.16 -0.27
CA GLY A 102 -6.77 14.96 -0.93
C GLY A 102 -5.32 14.64 -0.55
N ASP A 103 -4.45 15.64 -0.55
CA ASP A 103 -3.05 15.48 -0.18
C ASP A 103 -2.89 15.07 1.30
N LEU A 104 -3.60 15.76 2.20
CA LEU A 104 -3.60 15.40 3.63
C LEU A 104 -4.16 14.00 3.86
N PHE A 105 -5.23 13.63 3.17
CA PHE A 105 -5.83 12.31 3.26
C PHE A 105 -4.88 11.20 2.76
N SER A 106 -4.18 11.45 1.64
CA SER A 106 -3.17 10.54 1.11
C SER A 106 -2.03 10.32 2.11
N ASN A 107 -1.51 11.41 2.70
CA ASN A 107 -0.44 11.34 3.70
C ASN A 107 -0.90 10.59 4.96
N HIS A 108 -2.06 10.95 5.50
CA HIS A 108 -2.62 10.33 6.71
C HIS A 108 -2.82 8.81 6.52
N THR A 109 -3.42 8.42 5.40
CA THR A 109 -3.66 7.00 5.10
C THR A 109 -2.36 6.22 4.82
N SER A 110 -1.34 6.87 4.24
CA SER A 110 -0.02 6.25 4.06
C SER A 110 0.65 5.95 5.39
N ILE A 111 0.60 6.90 6.33
CA ILE A 111 1.13 6.73 7.69
C ILE A 111 0.39 5.57 8.37
N GLN A 112 -0.94 5.56 8.34
CA GLN A 112 -1.73 4.48 8.94
C GLN A 112 -1.39 3.10 8.36
N ILE A 113 -1.18 2.99 7.03
CA ILE A 113 -0.76 1.72 6.41
C ILE A 113 0.59 1.27 6.97
N MET A 114 1.58 2.19 7.07
CA MET A 114 2.91 1.86 7.60
C MET A 114 2.84 1.45 9.07
N GLU A 115 2.10 2.20 9.90
CA GLU A 115 1.91 1.89 11.32
C GLU A 115 1.24 0.53 11.50
N HIS A 116 0.15 0.26 10.76
CA HIS A 116 -0.54 -1.03 10.85
C HIS A 116 0.34 -2.18 10.35
N ALA A 117 1.03 -2.02 9.20
CA ALA A 117 1.95 -3.01 8.68
C ALA A 117 3.05 -3.37 9.68
N ALA A 118 3.55 -2.40 10.45
CA ALA A 118 4.55 -2.63 11.49
C ALA A 118 4.03 -3.49 12.66
N THR A 119 2.71 -3.56 12.88
CA THR A 119 2.10 -4.41 13.93
C THR A 119 1.86 -5.85 13.50
N LEU A 120 2.04 -6.17 12.21
CA LEU A 120 1.73 -7.48 11.65
C LEU A 120 2.94 -8.43 11.73
N ASP A 121 2.65 -9.73 11.74
CA ASP A 121 3.67 -10.78 11.87
C ASP A 121 4.36 -11.08 10.54
N LEU A 122 5.55 -11.64 10.61
CA LEU A 122 6.36 -11.98 9.43
C LEU A 122 5.68 -13.02 8.54
N ASP A 123 4.93 -13.97 9.11
CA ASP A 123 4.22 -15.00 8.34
C ASP A 123 3.17 -14.43 7.39
N GLN A 124 2.61 -13.27 7.71
CA GLN A 124 1.65 -12.57 6.86
C GLN A 124 2.33 -11.99 5.62
N PHE A 125 3.55 -11.45 5.76
CA PHE A 125 4.32 -10.94 4.63
C PHE A 125 4.84 -12.04 3.69
N GLU A 126 4.91 -13.28 4.16
CA GLU A 126 5.26 -14.46 3.34
C GLU A 126 4.03 -15.07 2.63
N ASP A 127 2.79 -14.58 2.94
CA ASP A 127 1.55 -15.01 2.28
C ASP A 127 1.25 -14.16 1.04
N SER A 128 1.09 -14.82 -0.10
CA SER A 128 0.78 -14.15 -1.37
C SER A 128 -0.57 -13.42 -1.37
N GLU A 129 -1.59 -13.94 -0.66
CA GLU A 129 -2.89 -13.28 -0.56
C GLU A 129 -2.80 -11.99 0.26
N PHE A 130 -2.04 -12.02 1.34
CA PHE A 130 -1.77 -10.84 2.14
C PHE A 130 -0.97 -9.80 1.35
N TYR A 131 0.08 -10.24 0.63
CA TYR A 131 0.88 -9.34 -0.22
C TYR A 131 0.01 -8.63 -1.25
N ASP A 132 -0.91 -9.33 -1.88
CA ASP A 132 -1.88 -8.76 -2.81
C ASP A 132 -2.79 -7.70 -2.14
N LYS A 133 -3.22 -7.91 -0.89
CA LYS A 133 -4.03 -6.95 -0.12
C LYS A 133 -3.22 -5.70 0.23
N LEU A 134 -1.99 -5.89 0.71
CA LEU A 134 -1.07 -4.80 1.05
C LEU A 134 -0.74 -3.96 -0.18
N GLU A 135 -0.40 -4.59 -1.30
CA GLU A 135 -0.06 -3.88 -2.54
C GLU A 135 -1.26 -3.09 -3.08
N ARG A 136 -2.47 -3.67 -3.05
CA ARG A 136 -3.69 -2.93 -3.37
C ARG A 136 -3.94 -1.78 -2.40
N ALA A 137 -3.70 -1.94 -1.11
CA ALA A 137 -3.80 -0.86 -0.14
C ALA A 137 -2.79 0.26 -0.42
N ARG A 138 -1.57 -0.05 -0.83
CA ARG A 138 -0.52 0.92 -1.19
C ARG A 138 -0.83 1.66 -2.49
N GLN A 139 -1.18 0.95 -3.57
CA GLN A 139 -1.51 1.55 -4.86
C GLN A 139 -2.72 2.49 -4.79
N GLN A 140 -3.66 2.18 -3.92
CA GLN A 140 -4.87 2.98 -3.71
C GLN A 140 -4.58 4.36 -3.07
N THR A 141 -3.42 4.55 -2.45
CA THR A 141 -3.09 5.84 -1.80
C THR A 141 -3.12 6.99 -2.80
N VAL A 142 -2.64 6.77 -4.03
CA VAL A 142 -2.68 7.77 -5.12
C VAL A 142 -4.09 7.90 -5.72
N GLY A 143 -4.85 6.81 -5.86
CA GLY A 143 -6.20 6.80 -6.43
C GLY A 143 -7.29 7.37 -5.52
N ARG A 144 -7.06 7.47 -4.20
CA ARG A 144 -8.07 7.91 -3.21
C ARG A 144 -8.43 9.38 -3.29
N THR A 145 -7.48 10.23 -3.66
CA THR A 145 -7.74 11.66 -3.92
C THR A 145 -8.79 11.82 -5.02
N VAL A 146 -8.68 11.02 -6.08
CA VAL A 146 -9.65 11.00 -7.19
C VAL A 146 -11.01 10.48 -6.72
N LEU A 147 -11.04 9.40 -5.92
CA LEU A 147 -12.29 8.86 -5.38
C LEU A 147 -12.98 9.87 -4.46
N LEU A 148 -12.23 10.53 -3.56
CA LEU A 148 -12.75 11.57 -2.68
C LEU A 148 -13.44 12.68 -3.48
N SER A 149 -12.75 13.23 -4.47
CA SER A 149 -13.29 14.28 -5.34
C SER A 149 -14.54 13.81 -6.11
N GLN A 150 -14.54 12.57 -6.63
CA GLN A 150 -15.68 11.99 -7.34
C GLN A 150 -16.91 11.84 -6.43
N VAL A 151 -16.74 11.31 -5.21
CA VAL A 151 -17.83 11.10 -4.26
C VAL A 151 -18.41 12.45 -3.81
N LEU A 152 -17.55 13.41 -3.46
CA LEU A 152 -18.00 14.75 -3.06
C LEU A 152 -18.72 15.49 -4.21
N SER A 153 -18.22 15.36 -5.45
CA SER A 153 -18.88 15.91 -6.64
C SER A 153 -20.21 15.23 -6.90
N GLN A 154 -20.32 13.93 -6.68
CA GLN A 154 -21.57 13.19 -6.80
C GLN A 154 -22.64 13.73 -5.84
N VAL A 155 -22.27 13.96 -4.58
CA VAL A 155 -23.16 14.54 -3.58
C VAL A 155 -23.60 15.95 -3.99
N GLN A 156 -22.68 16.79 -4.45
CA GLN A 156 -23.00 18.14 -4.95
C GLN A 156 -23.98 18.08 -6.13
N ASP A 157 -23.75 17.21 -7.10
CA ASP A 157 -24.63 17.10 -8.27
C ASP A 157 -26.03 16.61 -7.90
N ILE A 158 -26.17 15.72 -6.92
CA ILE A 158 -27.47 15.29 -6.38
C ILE A 158 -28.20 16.47 -5.75
N ILE A 159 -27.52 17.32 -4.97
CA ILE A 159 -28.11 18.52 -4.36
C ILE A 159 -28.53 19.51 -5.46
N THR A 160 -27.66 19.77 -6.44
CA THR A 160 -27.98 20.67 -7.57
C THR A 160 -29.18 20.15 -8.35
N MET A 161 -29.22 18.81 -8.58
CA MET A 161 -30.34 18.16 -9.25
C MET A 161 -31.67 18.37 -8.46
N ALA A 162 -31.62 18.23 -7.14
CA ALA A 162 -32.81 18.47 -6.30
C ALA A 162 -33.33 19.92 -6.40
N PHE A 163 -32.45 20.93 -6.39
CA PHE A 163 -32.83 22.33 -6.58
C PHE A 163 -33.46 22.57 -7.96
N LEU A 164 -32.84 22.08 -9.03
CA LEU A 164 -33.36 22.20 -10.39
C LEU A 164 -34.70 21.48 -10.57
N ALA A 165 -34.80 20.25 -10.02
CA ALA A 165 -36.04 19.49 -10.04
C ALA A 165 -37.18 20.21 -9.31
N ALA A 166 -36.91 20.77 -8.15
CA ALA A 166 -37.90 21.60 -7.42
C ALA A 166 -38.37 22.77 -8.27
N GLY A 167 -37.46 23.46 -8.96
CA GLY A 167 -37.82 24.54 -9.90
C GLY A 167 -38.74 24.04 -11.04
N LEU A 168 -38.45 22.86 -11.63
CA LEU A 168 -39.31 22.29 -12.69
C LEU A 168 -40.70 21.86 -12.18
N VAL A 169 -40.77 21.28 -10.97
CA VAL A 169 -42.06 20.81 -10.38
C VAL A 169 -43.03 21.95 -10.18
N VAL A 170 -42.55 23.12 -9.73
CA VAL A 170 -43.39 24.33 -9.55
C VAL A 170 -44.10 24.71 -10.84
N PHE A 171 -43.48 24.55 -12.00
CA PHE A 171 -44.07 24.86 -13.30
C PHE A 171 -44.88 23.70 -13.91
N ASN A 172 -44.31 22.49 -13.92
CA ASN A 172 -44.99 21.30 -14.44
C ASN A 172 -44.28 19.98 -14.05
N PRO A 173 -44.85 19.17 -13.14
CA PRO A 173 -44.26 17.92 -12.70
C PRO A 173 -44.10 16.87 -13.80
N TRP A 174 -44.91 16.91 -14.87
CA TRP A 174 -44.80 15.97 -15.98
C TRP A 174 -43.46 16.07 -16.74
N LEU A 175 -42.78 17.22 -16.69
CA LEU A 175 -41.47 17.38 -17.29
C LEU A 175 -40.40 16.50 -16.61
N LEU A 176 -40.52 16.23 -15.31
CA LEU A 176 -39.63 15.28 -14.63
C LEU A 176 -39.86 13.86 -15.08
N VAL A 177 -41.13 13.44 -15.24
CA VAL A 177 -41.47 12.10 -15.73
C VAL A 177 -40.88 11.88 -17.12
N LEU A 178 -41.04 12.87 -18.00
CA LEU A 178 -40.46 12.79 -19.35
C LEU A 178 -38.93 12.74 -19.33
N LEU A 179 -38.28 13.48 -18.42
CA LEU A 179 -36.83 13.44 -18.24
C LEU A 179 -36.36 12.06 -17.83
N PHE A 180 -37.01 11.44 -16.84
CA PHE A 180 -36.67 10.08 -16.41
C PHE A 180 -36.81 9.08 -17.55
N ILE A 181 -37.89 9.12 -18.31
CA ILE A 181 -38.11 8.25 -19.46
C ILE A 181 -37.03 8.44 -20.53
N ALA A 182 -36.60 9.69 -20.78
CA ALA A 182 -35.58 10.02 -21.76
C ALA A 182 -34.16 9.53 -21.36
N VAL A 183 -33.85 9.47 -20.07
CA VAL A 183 -32.50 9.11 -19.58
C VAL A 183 -32.36 7.61 -19.27
N LEU A 184 -33.45 6.92 -18.92
CA LEU A 184 -33.44 5.49 -18.58
C LEU A 184 -32.72 4.57 -19.60
N PRO A 185 -32.92 4.72 -20.93
CA PRO A 185 -32.24 3.87 -21.91
C PRO A 185 -30.73 4.07 -21.91
N ALA A 186 -30.26 5.32 -21.79
CA ALA A 186 -28.84 5.66 -21.71
C ALA A 186 -28.20 5.07 -20.44
N PHE A 187 -28.90 5.12 -19.32
CA PHE A 187 -28.44 4.52 -18.06
C PHE A 187 -28.33 3.00 -18.16
N ALA A 188 -29.37 2.33 -18.66
CA ALA A 188 -29.35 0.87 -18.81
C ALA A 188 -28.22 0.41 -19.74
N GLY A 189 -27.98 1.12 -20.83
CA GLY A 189 -26.89 0.85 -21.75
C GLY A 189 -25.52 1.07 -21.12
N GLU A 190 -25.31 2.18 -20.44
CA GLU A 190 -24.04 2.50 -19.79
C GLU A 190 -23.74 1.50 -18.65
N SER A 191 -24.74 1.14 -17.85
CA SER A 191 -24.61 0.12 -16.81
C SER A 191 -24.19 -1.24 -17.39
N TYR A 192 -24.83 -1.66 -18.47
CA TYR A 192 -24.50 -2.93 -19.15
C TYR A 192 -23.06 -2.97 -19.66
N PHE A 193 -22.60 -1.92 -20.36
CA PHE A 193 -21.23 -1.88 -20.89
C PHE A 193 -20.19 -1.74 -19.79
N ASN A 194 -20.48 -1.03 -18.71
CA ASN A 194 -19.62 -0.95 -17.56
C ASN A 194 -19.44 -2.31 -16.87
N ASP A 195 -20.52 -3.09 -16.73
CA ASP A 195 -20.46 -4.46 -16.19
C ASP A 195 -19.61 -5.37 -17.06
N LYS A 196 -19.77 -5.27 -18.36
CA LYS A 196 -19.00 -6.05 -19.32
C LYS A 196 -17.50 -5.68 -19.29
N ASN A 197 -17.19 -4.40 -19.21
CA ASN A 197 -15.81 -3.92 -19.09
C ASN A 197 -15.17 -4.39 -17.77
N TYR A 198 -15.91 -4.32 -16.67
CA TYR A 198 -15.45 -4.80 -15.37
C TYR A 198 -15.17 -6.31 -15.39
N SER A 199 -16.11 -7.11 -15.93
CA SER A 199 -15.95 -8.56 -16.02
C SER A 199 -14.76 -8.97 -16.91
N LEU A 200 -14.49 -8.20 -17.98
CA LEU A 200 -13.31 -8.39 -18.82
C LEU A 200 -12.03 -8.10 -18.05
N THR A 201 -11.96 -6.94 -17.39
CA THR A 201 -10.78 -6.53 -16.59
C THR A 201 -10.45 -7.57 -15.52
N ARG A 202 -11.48 -8.11 -14.85
CA ARG A 202 -11.32 -9.15 -13.82
C ARG A 202 -10.82 -10.48 -14.39
N ARG A 203 -11.34 -10.91 -15.54
CA ARG A 203 -10.85 -12.13 -16.22
C ARG A 203 -9.40 -12.01 -16.67
N GLN A 204 -8.97 -10.83 -17.06
CA GLN A 204 -7.60 -10.54 -17.49
C GLN A 204 -6.61 -10.33 -16.33
N THR A 205 -7.04 -10.37 -15.06
CA THR A 205 -6.16 -10.09 -13.90
C THR A 205 -4.90 -10.95 -13.87
N PRO A 206 -4.92 -12.28 -14.09
CA PRO A 206 -3.68 -13.09 -14.09
C PRO A 206 -2.72 -12.67 -15.21
N GLU A 207 -3.25 -12.45 -16.42
CA GLU A 207 -2.45 -12.06 -17.58
C GLU A 207 -1.93 -10.62 -17.46
N ARG A 208 -2.63 -9.73 -16.75
CA ARG A 208 -2.16 -8.38 -16.43
C ARG A 208 -0.98 -8.41 -15.46
N ARG A 209 -1.01 -9.30 -14.46
CA ARG A 209 0.16 -9.53 -13.59
C ARG A 209 1.37 -9.98 -14.39
N GLU A 210 1.18 -10.90 -15.35
CA GLU A 210 2.25 -11.33 -16.25
C GLU A 210 2.80 -10.15 -17.07
N LEU A 211 1.92 -9.30 -17.61
CA LEU A 211 2.31 -8.12 -18.37
C LEU A 211 3.10 -7.11 -17.51
N ASP A 212 2.65 -6.84 -16.28
CA ASP A 212 3.36 -5.95 -15.36
C ASP A 212 4.71 -6.55 -14.93
N TYR A 213 4.78 -7.87 -14.75
CA TYR A 213 6.02 -8.59 -14.47
C TYR A 213 7.01 -8.52 -15.65
N MET A 214 6.55 -8.69 -16.90
CA MET A 214 7.40 -8.50 -18.08
C MET A 214 7.95 -7.08 -18.17
N ARG A 215 7.11 -6.07 -17.84
CA ARG A 215 7.56 -4.66 -17.79
C ARG A 215 8.61 -4.46 -16.70
N PHE A 216 8.40 -5.01 -15.51
CA PHE A 216 9.37 -4.96 -14.42
C PHE A 216 10.69 -5.60 -14.84
N LEU A 217 10.67 -6.83 -15.38
CA LEU A 217 11.87 -7.52 -15.83
C LEU A 217 12.62 -6.73 -16.91
N GLY A 218 11.90 -6.16 -17.88
CA GLY A 218 12.51 -5.47 -19.02
C GLY A 218 13.03 -4.06 -18.70
N ALA A 219 12.59 -3.44 -17.60
CA ALA A 219 12.86 -2.03 -17.29
C ALA A 219 13.30 -1.77 -15.84
N SER A 220 13.82 -2.79 -15.14
CA SER A 220 14.37 -2.66 -13.79
C SER A 220 15.89 -2.73 -13.78
N ASP A 221 16.51 -1.95 -12.90
CA ASP A 221 17.95 -2.00 -12.62
C ASP A 221 18.37 -3.33 -11.97
N GLU A 222 17.48 -3.95 -11.19
CA GLU A 222 17.71 -5.24 -10.54
C GLU A 222 17.95 -6.36 -11.55
N THR A 223 17.20 -6.37 -12.65
CA THR A 223 17.23 -7.42 -13.69
C THR A 223 18.10 -7.10 -14.89
N ALA A 224 18.53 -5.82 -15.04
CA ALA A 224 19.22 -5.32 -16.23
C ALA A 224 20.47 -6.14 -16.64
N LYS A 225 21.20 -6.72 -15.68
CA LYS A 225 22.39 -7.54 -15.94
C LYS A 225 22.02 -8.82 -16.70
N GLU A 226 21.02 -9.55 -16.21
CA GLU A 226 20.58 -10.81 -16.80
C GLU A 226 19.85 -10.57 -18.13
N VAL A 227 19.01 -9.54 -18.19
CA VAL A 227 18.35 -9.14 -19.45
C VAL A 227 19.36 -8.87 -20.56
N LYS A 228 20.48 -8.22 -20.23
CA LYS A 228 21.55 -7.92 -21.20
C LYS A 228 22.39 -9.17 -21.54
N ILE A 229 22.85 -9.94 -20.54
CA ILE A 229 23.75 -11.07 -20.79
C ILE A 229 23.05 -12.22 -21.53
N PHE A 230 21.78 -12.46 -21.22
CA PHE A 230 20.97 -13.48 -21.88
C PHE A 230 20.20 -12.97 -23.09
N ASN A 231 20.36 -11.69 -23.46
CA ASN A 231 19.68 -11.04 -24.59
C ASN A 231 18.15 -11.24 -24.58
N LEU A 232 17.53 -11.03 -23.40
CA LEU A 232 16.11 -11.30 -23.20
C LEU A 232 15.18 -10.22 -23.76
N SER A 233 15.70 -9.13 -24.34
CA SER A 233 14.91 -7.98 -24.81
C SER A 233 13.75 -8.41 -25.72
N ASP A 234 14.05 -9.15 -26.78
CA ASP A 234 13.05 -9.56 -27.78
C ASP A 234 12.03 -10.53 -27.17
N PHE A 235 12.49 -11.49 -26.36
CA PHE A 235 11.62 -12.44 -25.68
C PHE A 235 10.59 -11.71 -24.76
N LEU A 236 11.04 -10.76 -23.95
CA LEU A 236 10.19 -9.99 -23.03
C LEU A 236 9.23 -9.07 -23.79
N THR A 237 9.74 -8.36 -24.81
CA THR A 237 8.94 -7.41 -25.59
C THR A 237 7.90 -8.13 -26.47
N ASP A 238 8.23 -9.27 -27.04
CA ASP A 238 7.28 -10.05 -27.85
C ASP A 238 6.17 -10.64 -26.99
N ARG A 239 6.49 -11.15 -25.81
CA ARG A 239 5.48 -11.62 -24.86
C ARG A 239 4.59 -10.49 -24.37
N PHE A 240 5.19 -9.33 -24.05
CA PHE A 240 4.45 -8.12 -23.67
C PHE A 240 3.51 -7.68 -24.82
N ARG A 241 4.02 -7.62 -26.05
CA ARG A 241 3.25 -7.24 -27.22
C ARG A 241 2.07 -8.19 -27.46
N PHE A 242 2.31 -9.50 -27.38
CA PHE A 242 1.26 -10.49 -27.53
C PHE A 242 0.10 -10.29 -26.54
N LEU A 243 0.41 -10.12 -25.26
CA LEU A 243 -0.61 -9.88 -24.22
C LEU A 243 -1.29 -8.51 -24.39
N SER A 244 -0.52 -7.48 -24.69
CA SER A 244 -1.02 -6.12 -24.90
C SER A 244 -1.96 -6.05 -26.12
N ASP A 245 -1.61 -6.69 -27.23
CA ASP A 245 -2.45 -6.74 -28.43
C ASP A 245 -3.75 -7.51 -28.19
N LYS A 246 -3.69 -8.59 -27.41
CA LYS A 246 -4.89 -9.33 -26.97
C LYS A 246 -5.82 -8.41 -26.17
N PHE A 247 -5.29 -7.70 -25.16
CA PHE A 247 -6.08 -6.77 -24.35
C PHE A 247 -6.64 -5.62 -25.17
N TYR A 248 -5.85 -5.07 -26.08
CA TYR A 248 -6.32 -4.03 -26.99
C TYR A 248 -7.49 -4.50 -27.85
N LYS A 249 -7.42 -5.70 -28.44
CA LYS A 249 -8.51 -6.26 -29.26
C LYS A 249 -9.79 -6.45 -28.45
N ASP A 250 -9.69 -7.00 -27.24
CA ASP A 250 -10.85 -7.23 -26.36
C ASP A 250 -11.47 -5.90 -25.92
N ASN A 251 -10.64 -4.95 -25.48
CA ASN A 251 -11.10 -3.62 -25.07
C ASN A 251 -11.71 -2.84 -26.23
N LYS A 252 -11.09 -2.90 -27.42
CA LYS A 252 -11.61 -2.26 -28.63
C LYS A 252 -13.00 -2.74 -28.99
N GLN A 253 -13.27 -4.05 -28.92
CA GLN A 253 -14.59 -4.59 -29.23
C GLN A 253 -15.68 -4.04 -28.28
N ILE A 254 -15.38 -3.96 -26.99
CA ILE A 254 -16.32 -3.39 -26.01
C ILE A 254 -16.47 -1.88 -26.23
N ALA A 255 -15.37 -1.15 -26.42
CA ALA A 255 -15.38 0.30 -26.62
C ALA A 255 -16.19 0.70 -27.87
N VAL A 256 -16.00 0.01 -28.99
CA VAL A 256 -16.76 0.28 -30.23
C VAL A 256 -18.25 -0.01 -30.03
N LYS A 257 -18.62 -1.15 -29.43
CA LYS A 257 -20.03 -1.48 -29.15
C LYS A 257 -20.64 -0.45 -28.18
N ARG A 258 -19.93 -0.07 -27.11
CA ARG A 258 -20.36 0.96 -26.16
C ARG A 258 -20.59 2.30 -26.86
N SER A 259 -19.68 2.71 -27.75
CA SER A 259 -19.80 3.97 -28.49
C SER A 259 -21.03 3.98 -29.40
N LEU A 260 -21.24 2.90 -30.17
CA LEU A 260 -22.41 2.78 -31.09
C LEU A 260 -23.74 2.81 -30.33
N TRP A 261 -23.88 1.96 -29.29
CA TRP A 261 -25.09 1.92 -28.49
C TRP A 261 -25.28 3.20 -27.68
N GLY A 262 -24.19 3.77 -27.14
CA GLY A 262 -24.20 5.05 -26.43
C GLY A 262 -24.70 6.19 -27.33
N THR A 263 -24.27 6.24 -28.58
CA THR A 263 -24.78 7.21 -29.57
C THR A 263 -26.26 7.02 -29.82
N LEU A 264 -26.73 5.78 -29.99
CA LEU A 264 -28.16 5.49 -30.18
C LEU A 264 -28.99 5.98 -28.97
N PHE A 265 -28.56 5.66 -27.75
CA PHE A 265 -29.25 6.11 -26.55
C PHE A 265 -29.19 7.62 -26.35
N ALA A 266 -28.10 8.27 -26.73
CA ALA A 266 -27.98 9.73 -26.71
C ALA A 266 -28.97 10.39 -27.69
N ILE A 267 -29.19 9.79 -28.88
CA ILE A 267 -30.20 10.25 -29.83
C ILE A 267 -31.61 10.12 -29.22
N LEU A 268 -31.93 8.96 -28.63
CA LEU A 268 -33.22 8.76 -27.94
C LEU A 268 -33.43 9.78 -26.79
N GLY A 269 -32.42 10.02 -26.00
CA GLY A 269 -32.44 11.04 -24.95
C GLY A 269 -32.62 12.46 -25.51
N SER A 270 -32.03 12.74 -26.68
CA SER A 270 -32.20 14.03 -27.37
C SER A 270 -33.63 14.19 -27.90
N LEU A 271 -34.24 13.13 -28.46
CA LEU A 271 -35.64 13.15 -28.85
C LEU A 271 -36.57 13.48 -27.68
N GLY A 272 -36.31 12.88 -26.49
CA GLY A 272 -37.05 13.19 -25.28
C GLY A 272 -36.89 14.67 -24.85
N TYR A 273 -35.67 15.23 -24.95
CA TYR A 273 -35.42 16.62 -24.70
C TYR A 273 -36.21 17.54 -25.66
N TYR A 274 -36.14 17.27 -26.96
CA TYR A 274 -36.83 18.07 -27.95
C TYR A 274 -38.36 17.95 -27.84
N ALA A 275 -38.88 16.80 -27.46
CA ALA A 275 -40.30 16.64 -27.16
C ALA A 275 -40.75 17.54 -26.00
N ALA A 276 -39.97 17.55 -24.92
CA ALA A 276 -40.21 18.50 -23.80
C ALA A 276 -40.11 19.96 -24.25
N TYR A 277 -39.09 20.28 -25.03
CA TYR A 277 -38.87 21.63 -25.55
C TYR A 277 -40.05 22.14 -26.42
N VAL A 278 -40.52 21.32 -27.36
CA VAL A 278 -41.71 21.61 -28.19
C VAL A 278 -42.95 21.78 -27.33
N PHE A 279 -43.14 20.93 -26.33
CA PHE A 279 -44.27 21.09 -25.38
C PHE A 279 -44.22 22.42 -24.63
N ILE A 280 -43.05 22.87 -24.18
CA ILE A 280 -42.87 24.16 -23.51
C ILE A 280 -43.15 25.31 -24.49
N ILE A 281 -42.62 25.23 -25.73
CA ILE A 281 -42.88 26.23 -26.79
C ILE A 281 -44.38 26.36 -27.04
N PHE A 282 -45.09 25.21 -27.21
CA PHE A 282 -46.52 25.23 -27.44
C PHE A 282 -47.31 25.92 -26.30
N LYS A 283 -46.94 25.67 -25.05
CA LYS A 283 -47.52 26.37 -23.89
C LYS A 283 -47.20 27.87 -23.89
N THR A 284 -46.00 28.25 -24.32
CA THR A 284 -45.56 29.65 -24.41
C THR A 284 -46.33 30.39 -25.50
N ILE A 285 -46.53 29.81 -26.69
CA ILE A 285 -47.33 30.40 -27.78
C ILE A 285 -48.77 30.59 -27.36
N ASN A 286 -49.34 29.66 -26.59
CA ASN A 286 -50.69 29.77 -26.06
C ASN A 286 -50.82 30.73 -24.85
N GLY A 287 -49.82 31.53 -24.55
CA GLY A 287 -49.84 32.55 -23.50
C GLY A 287 -49.86 32.03 -22.06
N LYS A 288 -49.63 30.70 -21.85
CA LYS A 288 -49.62 30.10 -20.51
C LYS A 288 -48.26 30.21 -19.81
N LEU A 289 -47.23 30.54 -20.54
CA LEU A 289 -45.84 30.72 -20.05
C LEU A 289 -45.25 31.98 -20.70
N SER A 290 -44.32 32.64 -20.00
CA SER A 290 -43.53 33.74 -20.56
C SER A 290 -42.39 33.22 -21.43
N ILE A 291 -41.74 34.09 -22.22
CA ILE A 291 -40.50 33.74 -22.95
C ILE A 291 -39.37 33.48 -21.95
N GLY A 292 -39.33 34.18 -20.83
CA GLY A 292 -38.39 33.88 -19.74
C GLY A 292 -38.63 32.51 -19.10
N ASP A 293 -39.92 32.09 -18.93
CA ASP A 293 -40.24 30.72 -18.46
C ASP A 293 -39.75 29.66 -19.42
N LEU A 294 -39.89 29.87 -20.74
CA LEU A 294 -39.37 28.94 -21.74
C LEU A 294 -37.86 28.76 -21.60
N THR A 295 -37.09 29.82 -21.46
CA THR A 295 -35.64 29.74 -21.33
C THR A 295 -35.22 29.11 -20.02
N PHE A 296 -35.88 29.42 -18.90
CA PHE A 296 -35.63 28.81 -17.60
C PHE A 296 -35.91 27.29 -17.62
N LEU A 297 -37.06 26.89 -18.14
CA LEU A 297 -37.48 25.47 -18.19
C LEU A 297 -36.60 24.65 -19.15
N ALA A 298 -36.29 25.20 -20.32
CA ALA A 298 -35.42 24.54 -21.29
C ALA A 298 -33.99 24.39 -20.76
N GLY A 299 -33.45 25.44 -20.15
CA GLY A 299 -32.15 25.46 -19.50
C GLY A 299 -32.06 24.47 -18.32
N SER A 300 -33.08 24.52 -17.43
CA SER A 300 -33.16 23.59 -16.29
C SER A 300 -33.26 22.12 -16.72
N PHE A 301 -34.07 21.83 -17.73
CA PHE A 301 -34.22 20.49 -18.27
C PHE A 301 -32.92 19.98 -18.90
N ARG A 302 -32.22 20.80 -19.68
CA ARG A 302 -30.94 20.48 -20.27
C ARG A 302 -29.88 20.20 -19.20
N GLN A 303 -29.83 21.03 -18.16
CA GLN A 303 -28.86 20.88 -17.07
C GLN A 303 -29.16 19.65 -16.21
N LEU A 304 -30.44 19.41 -15.88
CA LEU A 304 -30.86 18.20 -15.18
C LEU A 304 -30.48 16.93 -15.94
N ARG A 305 -30.70 16.90 -17.26
CA ARG A 305 -30.27 15.79 -18.11
C ARG A 305 -28.76 15.55 -18.00
N SER A 306 -27.95 16.60 -18.14
CA SER A 306 -26.49 16.50 -18.04
C SER A 306 -26.02 16.02 -16.66
N LEU A 307 -26.65 16.50 -15.58
CA LEU A 307 -26.36 16.04 -14.21
C LEU A 307 -26.72 14.57 -14.03
N LEU A 308 -27.88 14.13 -14.51
CA LEU A 308 -28.33 12.73 -14.46
C LEU A 308 -27.34 11.81 -15.20
N GLU A 309 -26.98 12.15 -16.43
CA GLU A 309 -25.99 11.41 -17.21
C GLU A 309 -24.62 11.36 -16.48
N GLY A 310 -24.19 12.48 -15.89
CA GLY A 310 -22.97 12.59 -15.08
C GLY A 310 -23.00 11.76 -13.80
N ILE A 311 -24.10 11.80 -13.05
CA ILE A 311 -24.31 10.99 -11.83
C ILE A 311 -24.21 9.50 -12.17
N LEU A 312 -24.88 9.07 -13.23
CA LEU A 312 -24.94 7.66 -13.64
C LEU A 312 -23.58 7.13 -14.14
N SER A 313 -22.85 7.93 -14.92
CA SER A 313 -21.50 7.56 -15.36
C SER A 313 -20.50 7.47 -14.20
N ARG A 314 -20.56 8.41 -13.27
CA ARG A 314 -19.70 8.41 -12.07
C ARG A 314 -20.10 7.34 -11.05
N PHE A 315 -21.36 6.92 -10.99
CA PHE A 315 -21.79 5.86 -10.09
C PHE A 315 -20.94 4.59 -10.24
N THR A 316 -20.58 4.23 -11.47
CA THR A 316 -19.70 3.08 -11.72
C THR A 316 -18.29 3.30 -11.17
N ALA A 317 -17.70 4.46 -11.38
CA ALA A 317 -16.37 4.78 -10.85
C ALA A 317 -16.37 4.82 -9.32
N VAL A 318 -17.40 5.40 -8.71
CA VAL A 318 -17.58 5.41 -7.24
C VAL A 318 -17.77 4.00 -6.69
N SER A 319 -18.57 3.16 -7.37
CA SER A 319 -18.77 1.76 -6.96
C SER A 319 -17.49 0.94 -7.05
N GLN A 320 -16.69 1.12 -8.10
CA GLN A 320 -15.38 0.48 -8.23
C GLN A 320 -14.43 0.95 -7.11
N GLY A 321 -14.37 2.25 -6.87
CA GLY A 321 -13.60 2.80 -5.76
C GLY A 321 -14.05 2.27 -4.40
N ALA A 322 -15.37 2.08 -4.19
CA ALA A 322 -15.92 1.53 -2.95
C ALA A 322 -15.56 0.05 -2.72
N ILE A 323 -15.42 -0.75 -3.79
CA ILE A 323 -14.91 -2.12 -3.71
C ILE A 323 -13.46 -2.12 -3.22
N TYR A 324 -12.64 -1.24 -3.76
CA TYR A 324 -11.25 -1.10 -3.32
C TYR A 324 -11.14 -0.58 -1.88
N LEU A 325 -12.09 0.24 -1.42
CA LEU A 325 -12.17 0.62 0.00
C LEU A 325 -12.41 -0.58 0.90
N LYS A 326 -13.14 -1.60 0.43
CA LYS A 326 -13.30 -2.84 1.18
C LYS A 326 -11.95 -3.52 1.41
N ASP A 327 -11.14 -3.72 0.35
CA ASP A 327 -9.81 -4.32 0.48
C ASP A 327 -8.92 -3.52 1.45
N PHE A 328 -9.04 -2.19 1.44
CA PHE A 328 -8.34 -1.32 2.37
C PHE A 328 -8.78 -1.53 3.82
N PHE A 329 -10.08 -1.56 4.09
CA PHE A 329 -10.56 -1.81 5.46
C PHE A 329 -10.30 -3.24 5.91
N ASP A 330 -10.36 -4.21 5.00
CA ASP A 330 -10.02 -5.61 5.28
C ASP A 330 -8.55 -5.76 5.66
N PHE A 331 -7.65 -4.97 5.05
CA PHE A 331 -6.24 -4.90 5.47
C PHE A 331 -6.10 -4.48 6.94
N PHE A 332 -6.81 -3.44 7.39
CA PHE A 332 -6.78 -3.00 8.80
C PHE A 332 -7.49 -3.95 9.79
N ASN A 333 -8.29 -4.88 9.30
CA ASN A 333 -8.89 -5.93 10.12
C ASN A 333 -7.96 -7.11 10.38
N ILE A 334 -6.85 -7.22 9.64
CA ILE A 334 -5.84 -8.25 9.84
C ILE A 334 -5.12 -7.96 11.16
N LYS A 335 -5.06 -8.95 12.03
CA LYS A 335 -4.42 -8.82 13.35
C LYS A 335 -3.21 -9.72 13.42
N SER A 336 -2.22 -9.32 14.20
CA SER A 336 -1.11 -10.17 14.60
C SER A 336 -1.63 -11.44 15.29
N LYS A 337 -1.01 -12.58 14.97
CA LYS A 337 -1.25 -13.88 15.63
C LYS A 337 -0.44 -13.96 16.91
N ILE A 338 0.75 -13.34 16.92
CA ILE A 338 1.61 -13.25 18.11
C ILE A 338 0.96 -12.25 19.07
N LYS A 339 0.32 -12.80 20.12
CA LYS A 339 -0.36 -11.97 21.11
C LYS A 339 0.63 -11.53 22.19
N PRO A 340 0.66 -10.24 22.56
CA PRO A 340 1.37 -9.83 23.76
C PRO A 340 0.72 -10.48 25.00
N SER A 341 1.53 -10.83 26.00
CA SER A 341 1.03 -11.29 27.29
C SER A 341 0.16 -10.20 27.93
N VAL A 342 -0.87 -10.61 28.67
CA VAL A 342 -1.73 -9.65 29.40
C VAL A 342 -0.96 -8.98 30.54
N ASN A 343 -0.05 -9.73 31.18
CA ASN A 343 0.87 -9.24 32.22
C ASN A 343 2.28 -9.65 31.80
N PRO A 344 2.94 -8.90 30.89
CA PRO A 344 4.24 -9.29 30.38
C PRO A 344 5.31 -9.25 31.47
N LEU A 345 6.15 -10.28 31.47
CA LEU A 345 7.36 -10.30 32.28
C LEU A 345 8.39 -9.37 31.64
N PRO A 346 9.16 -8.59 32.43
CA PRO A 346 10.28 -7.85 31.90
C PRO A 346 11.37 -8.82 31.44
N PHE A 347 12.10 -8.45 30.38
CA PHE A 347 13.21 -9.27 29.89
C PHE A 347 14.31 -9.38 30.96
N PRO A 348 14.86 -10.59 31.24
CA PRO A 348 15.89 -10.76 32.27
C PRO A 348 17.18 -10.02 31.89
N ASN A 349 17.72 -9.27 32.83
CA ASN A 349 18.98 -8.55 32.64
C ASN A 349 19.88 -8.72 33.88
N PRO A 350 20.91 -9.60 33.83
CA PRO A 350 21.30 -10.48 32.72
C PRO A 350 20.42 -11.74 32.59
N ILE A 351 20.52 -12.42 31.43
CA ILE A 351 20.03 -13.81 31.26
C ILE A 351 20.85 -14.71 32.20
N LYS A 352 20.16 -15.62 32.92
CA LYS A 352 20.79 -16.47 33.96
C LYS A 352 20.98 -17.93 33.50
N GLU A 353 19.90 -18.56 33.04
CA GLU A 353 19.88 -19.97 32.63
C GLU A 353 20.03 -20.10 31.12
N GLY A 354 19.32 -19.26 30.36
CA GLY A 354 19.33 -19.27 28.91
C GLY A 354 18.00 -19.69 28.30
N PHE A 355 18.07 -20.19 27.05
CA PHE A 355 16.89 -20.58 26.27
C PHE A 355 16.76 -22.10 26.19
N THR A 356 15.64 -22.66 26.66
CA THR A 356 15.35 -24.10 26.63
C THR A 356 14.25 -24.41 25.63
N PHE A 357 14.54 -25.33 24.70
CA PHE A 357 13.59 -25.84 23.72
C PHE A 357 13.01 -27.16 24.22
N GLU A 358 11.70 -27.21 24.40
CA GLU A 358 10.97 -28.41 24.86
C GLU A 358 10.06 -28.91 23.75
N ASN A 359 10.49 -29.98 23.08
CA ASN A 359 9.78 -30.63 21.97
C ASN A 359 9.30 -29.65 20.89
N VAL A 360 10.13 -28.68 20.53
CA VAL A 360 9.75 -27.60 19.62
C VAL A 360 9.63 -28.11 18.20
N GLY A 361 8.46 -27.84 17.59
CA GLY A 361 8.18 -28.05 16.18
C GLY A 361 7.62 -26.78 15.53
N PHE A 362 8.02 -26.54 14.28
CA PHE A 362 7.50 -25.43 13.49
C PHE A 362 7.25 -25.83 12.04
N ARG A 363 6.14 -25.35 11.52
CA ARG A 363 5.70 -25.53 10.14
C ARG A 363 5.16 -24.20 9.61
N TYR A 364 5.64 -23.80 8.42
CA TYR A 364 5.12 -22.62 7.72
C TYR A 364 3.64 -22.82 7.31
N ALA A 365 2.85 -21.78 7.36
CA ALA A 365 1.39 -21.85 7.17
C ALA A 365 0.95 -22.51 5.85
N ASN A 366 1.73 -22.32 4.77
CA ASN A 366 1.43 -22.84 3.42
C ASN A 366 2.24 -24.11 3.08
N SER A 367 2.78 -24.81 4.08
CA SER A 367 3.59 -26.01 3.88
C SER A 367 3.12 -27.15 4.77
N GLU A 368 3.00 -28.35 4.20
CA GLU A 368 2.78 -29.57 5.00
C GLU A 368 4.09 -30.10 5.61
N ARG A 369 5.23 -29.62 5.11
CA ARG A 369 6.56 -30.04 5.57
C ARG A 369 6.95 -29.30 6.83
N TRP A 370 7.43 -30.05 7.82
CA TRP A 370 8.04 -29.50 9.03
C TRP A 370 9.39 -28.85 8.69
N ALA A 371 9.55 -27.59 9.10
CA ALA A 371 10.84 -26.90 9.01
C ALA A 371 11.75 -27.28 10.19
N ASN A 372 11.17 -27.44 11.38
CA ASN A 372 11.80 -28.00 12.57
C ASN A 372 10.81 -28.92 13.28
N ARG A 373 11.30 -29.99 13.91
CA ARG A 373 10.45 -30.88 14.69
C ARG A 373 11.23 -31.60 15.78
N HIS A 374 10.59 -31.78 16.95
CA HIS A 374 11.14 -32.48 18.12
C HIS A 374 12.48 -31.91 18.59
N LEU A 375 12.67 -30.58 18.50
CA LEU A 375 13.88 -29.95 19.01
C LEU A 375 13.88 -29.92 20.53
N ASN A 376 14.88 -30.52 21.15
CA ASN A 376 15.09 -30.56 22.59
C ASN A 376 16.55 -30.21 22.88
N PHE A 377 16.84 -29.05 23.36
CA PHE A 377 18.16 -28.59 23.80
C PHE A 377 18.02 -27.28 24.60
N THR A 378 19.10 -26.93 25.32
CA THR A 378 19.22 -25.65 26.01
C THR A 378 20.40 -24.87 25.44
N LEU A 379 20.21 -23.58 25.11
CA LEU A 379 21.26 -22.61 24.85
C LEU A 379 21.53 -21.89 26.18
N TYR A 380 22.66 -22.17 26.80
CA TYR A 380 23.00 -21.63 28.11
C TYR A 380 23.40 -20.14 28.05
N ALA A 381 23.19 -19.43 29.15
CA ALA A 381 23.62 -18.06 29.29
C ALA A 381 25.14 -17.92 29.08
N GLY A 382 25.56 -16.98 28.21
CA GLY A 382 26.97 -16.77 27.87
C GLY A 382 27.57 -17.79 26.90
N GLU A 383 26.82 -18.83 26.49
CA GLU A 383 27.27 -19.85 25.56
C GLU A 383 27.29 -19.33 24.11
N LYS A 384 28.32 -19.75 23.36
CA LYS A 384 28.43 -19.61 21.90
C LYS A 384 28.04 -20.91 21.24
N LEU A 385 26.85 -20.99 20.66
CA LEU A 385 26.29 -22.16 20.01
C LEU A 385 26.40 -22.06 18.49
N ALA A 386 26.98 -23.06 17.83
CA ALA A 386 26.97 -23.15 16.37
C ALA A 386 25.84 -24.04 15.85
N LEU A 387 25.18 -23.65 14.80
CA LEU A 387 24.20 -24.46 14.06
C LEU A 387 24.80 -24.89 12.73
N VAL A 388 24.94 -26.20 12.52
CA VAL A 388 25.48 -26.80 11.31
C VAL A 388 24.45 -27.70 10.65
N GLY A 389 24.45 -27.79 9.34
CA GLY A 389 23.53 -28.63 8.56
C GLY A 389 23.43 -28.14 7.12
N GLU A 390 22.90 -28.98 6.26
CA GLU A 390 22.66 -28.63 4.85
C GLU A 390 21.67 -27.47 4.66
N ASN A 391 21.60 -26.96 3.43
CA ASN A 391 20.58 -25.96 3.09
C ASN A 391 19.18 -26.55 3.26
N GLY A 392 18.30 -25.80 3.93
CA GLY A 392 16.94 -26.27 4.27
C GLY A 392 16.87 -27.20 5.48
N ALA A 393 17.95 -27.37 6.27
CA ALA A 393 17.92 -28.13 7.51
C ALA A 393 17.15 -27.48 8.67
N GLY A 394 16.67 -26.23 8.52
CA GLY A 394 15.88 -25.55 9.54
C GLY A 394 16.66 -24.54 10.41
N LYS A 395 17.93 -24.24 10.09
CA LYS A 395 18.79 -23.32 10.87
C LYS A 395 18.21 -21.92 10.99
N THR A 396 17.89 -21.26 9.89
CA THR A 396 17.29 -19.90 9.86
C THR A 396 15.91 -19.87 10.51
N THR A 397 15.14 -20.98 10.41
CA THR A 397 13.85 -21.09 11.10
C THR A 397 14.01 -21.07 12.62
N LEU A 398 15.03 -21.76 13.15
CA LEU A 398 15.35 -21.74 14.57
C LEU A 398 15.70 -20.32 15.05
N VAL A 399 16.44 -19.56 14.25
CA VAL A 399 16.74 -18.14 14.55
C VAL A 399 15.48 -17.29 14.60
N LYS A 400 14.57 -17.48 13.63
CA LYS A 400 13.29 -16.76 13.60
C LYS A 400 12.43 -17.09 14.83
N LEU A 401 12.48 -18.31 15.35
CA LEU A 401 11.81 -18.72 16.60
C LEU A 401 12.45 -18.08 17.84
N LEU A 402 13.79 -18.08 17.94
CA LEU A 402 14.52 -17.41 19.03
C LEU A 402 14.23 -15.91 19.11
N ALA A 403 14.14 -15.25 17.95
CA ALA A 403 13.80 -13.83 17.87
C ALA A 403 12.28 -13.55 18.03
N ARG A 404 11.49 -14.61 18.30
CA ARG A 404 10.02 -14.55 18.36
C ARG A 404 9.41 -13.78 17.18
N LEU A 405 9.97 -14.03 15.97
CA LEU A 405 9.36 -13.63 14.70
C LEU A 405 8.25 -14.61 14.27
N TYR A 406 8.34 -15.83 14.81
CA TYR A 406 7.34 -16.90 14.75
C TYR A 406 7.15 -17.53 16.12
N GLU A 407 5.98 -18.12 16.33
CA GLU A 407 5.71 -18.97 17.49
C GLU A 407 5.79 -20.46 17.09
N PRO A 408 6.25 -21.35 18.00
CA PRO A 408 6.26 -22.79 17.73
C PRO A 408 4.86 -23.30 17.39
N THR A 409 4.78 -24.26 16.44
CA THR A 409 3.53 -24.97 16.14
C THR A 409 3.28 -26.08 17.18
N GLU A 410 4.35 -26.70 17.69
CA GLU A 410 4.34 -27.74 18.74
C GLU A 410 5.45 -27.42 19.75
N GLY A 411 5.25 -27.79 21.02
CA GLY A 411 6.20 -27.55 22.10
C GLY A 411 6.25 -26.09 22.53
N ARG A 412 7.32 -25.71 23.25
CA ARG A 412 7.53 -24.35 23.76
C ARG A 412 9.00 -24.01 23.89
N ILE A 413 9.30 -22.72 23.91
CA ILE A 413 10.64 -22.18 24.17
C ILE A 413 10.57 -21.41 25.49
N LEU A 414 11.45 -21.78 26.42
CA LEU A 414 11.55 -21.11 27.71
C LEU A 414 12.79 -20.22 27.72
N LEU A 415 12.70 -19.06 28.36
CA LEU A 415 13.82 -18.20 28.74
C LEU A 415 13.85 -18.10 30.27
N ASP A 416 14.97 -18.50 30.88
CA ASP A 416 15.13 -18.55 32.34
C ASP A 416 13.93 -19.25 33.05
N GLY A 417 13.43 -20.35 32.48
CA GLY A 417 12.35 -21.18 33.01
C GLY A 417 10.92 -20.68 32.70
N HIS A 418 10.74 -19.50 32.12
CA HIS A 418 9.43 -18.95 31.73
C HIS A 418 9.21 -19.05 30.23
N ASP A 419 7.95 -19.22 29.81
CA ASP A 419 7.63 -19.29 28.37
C ASP A 419 8.01 -17.97 27.68
N LEU A 420 8.63 -18.08 26.52
CA LEU A 420 9.05 -16.92 25.74
C LEU A 420 7.87 -16.00 25.38
N GLY A 421 6.66 -16.56 25.32
CA GLY A 421 5.41 -15.84 25.11
C GLY A 421 4.99 -14.95 26.27
N GLU A 422 5.48 -15.19 27.49
CA GLU A 422 5.14 -14.40 28.67
C GLU A 422 5.92 -13.08 28.77
N TYR A 423 7.04 -12.94 28.07
CA TYR A 423 7.85 -11.73 28.09
C TYR A 423 7.26 -10.61 27.22
N ASP A 424 7.58 -9.36 27.58
CA ASP A 424 7.31 -8.21 26.72
C ASP A 424 8.03 -8.38 25.38
N LEU A 425 7.28 -8.26 24.28
CA LEU A 425 7.79 -8.55 22.94
C LEU A 425 8.80 -7.49 22.47
N GLU A 426 8.58 -6.21 22.83
CA GLU A 426 9.46 -5.12 22.42
C GLU A 426 10.76 -5.20 23.20
N GLU A 427 10.72 -5.45 24.52
CA GLU A 427 11.91 -5.65 25.35
C GLU A 427 12.71 -6.89 24.90
N LEU A 428 12.02 -8.02 24.60
CA LEU A 428 12.66 -9.23 24.08
C LEU A 428 13.41 -8.92 22.79
N ARG A 429 12.75 -8.31 21.81
CA ARG A 429 13.36 -7.95 20.53
C ARG A 429 14.44 -6.88 20.67
N ALA A 430 14.35 -6.01 21.69
CA ALA A 430 15.42 -5.06 22.02
C ALA A 430 16.70 -5.75 22.47
N GLN A 431 16.60 -6.91 23.11
CA GLN A 431 17.73 -7.69 23.64
C GLN A 431 18.22 -8.80 22.70
N VAL A 432 17.65 -8.91 21.49
CA VAL A 432 18.08 -9.84 20.44
C VAL A 432 18.68 -9.06 19.28
N GLY A 433 19.96 -9.23 19.02
CA GLY A 433 20.67 -8.67 17.87
C GLY A 433 20.83 -9.74 16.80
N VAL A 434 20.30 -9.53 15.59
CA VAL A 434 20.40 -10.48 14.48
C VAL A 434 21.09 -9.83 13.28
N ILE A 435 22.04 -10.54 12.68
CA ILE A 435 22.54 -10.25 11.34
C ILE A 435 22.08 -11.39 10.46
N PHE A 436 21.07 -11.15 9.62
CA PHE A 436 20.57 -12.12 8.65
C PHE A 436 21.52 -12.25 7.46
N GLN A 437 21.48 -13.38 6.76
CA GLN A 437 22.23 -13.63 5.54
C GLN A 437 21.91 -12.61 4.44
N ASP A 438 20.63 -12.24 4.32
CA ASP A 438 20.04 -11.31 3.36
C ASP A 438 19.76 -9.91 3.96
N TYR A 439 20.66 -9.43 4.84
CA TYR A 439 20.48 -8.14 5.51
C TYR A 439 20.19 -7.00 4.51
N ILE A 440 19.28 -6.11 4.90
CA ILE A 440 18.83 -5.00 4.05
C ILE A 440 19.94 -3.94 3.92
N ARG A 441 20.19 -3.53 2.67
CA ARG A 441 21.07 -2.41 2.30
C ARG A 441 20.22 -1.14 2.19
N TYR A 442 20.02 -0.46 3.34
CA TYR A 442 19.18 0.74 3.35
C TYR A 442 19.82 1.86 2.52
N GLN A 443 19.03 2.42 1.61
CA GLN A 443 19.43 3.58 0.80
C GLN A 443 19.31 4.88 1.61
N MET A 444 20.12 4.99 2.66
CA MET A 444 20.14 6.06 3.68
C MET A 444 21.58 6.47 3.93
N THR A 445 21.82 7.46 4.81
CA THR A 445 23.19 7.83 5.20
C THR A 445 23.87 6.70 5.99
N VAL A 446 25.21 6.74 6.07
CA VAL A 446 25.99 5.80 6.89
C VAL A 446 25.53 5.86 8.35
N SER A 447 25.39 7.06 8.90
CA SER A 447 24.91 7.29 10.27
C SER A 447 23.57 6.61 10.51
N GLN A 448 22.59 6.84 9.62
CA GLN A 448 21.26 6.23 9.71
C GLN A 448 21.32 4.69 9.57
N ASN A 449 22.16 4.18 8.66
CA ASN A 449 22.35 2.75 8.49
C ASN A 449 22.86 2.05 9.75
N ILE A 450 23.74 2.68 10.50
CA ILE A 450 24.25 2.14 11.77
C ILE A 450 23.21 2.29 12.87
N ALA A 451 22.55 3.46 12.93
CA ALA A 451 21.54 3.79 13.94
C ALA A 451 20.30 2.85 13.88
N VAL A 452 20.02 2.21 12.74
CA VAL A 452 18.97 1.16 12.65
C VAL A 452 19.17 0.06 13.70
N GLY A 453 20.38 -0.21 14.15
CA GLY A 453 20.66 -1.17 15.22
C GLY A 453 19.99 -0.80 16.55
N ASN A 454 19.88 0.51 16.86
CA ASN A 454 19.19 1.03 18.05
C ASN A 454 18.60 2.41 17.75
N ILE A 455 17.35 2.44 17.29
CA ILE A 455 16.67 3.66 16.85
C ILE A 455 16.45 4.66 18.00
N ALA A 456 16.33 4.19 19.24
CA ALA A 456 16.22 5.08 20.40
C ALA A 456 17.44 5.99 20.54
N GLU A 457 18.62 5.48 20.17
CA GLU A 457 19.90 6.18 20.24
C GLU A 457 20.36 6.77 18.88
N LYS A 458 19.44 6.96 17.92
CA LYS A 458 19.76 7.47 16.57
C LYS A 458 20.48 8.82 16.53
N GLY A 459 20.32 9.64 17.56
CA GLY A 459 21.00 10.94 17.72
C GLY A 459 22.34 10.87 18.49
N ASN A 460 22.74 9.69 18.96
CA ASN A 460 23.97 9.52 19.73
C ASN A 460 25.16 9.27 18.80
N GLU A 461 25.75 10.35 18.28
CA GLU A 461 26.90 10.29 17.36
C GLU A 461 28.08 9.52 17.93
N SER A 462 28.36 9.68 19.24
CA SER A 462 29.46 8.98 19.90
C SER A 462 29.29 7.47 19.85
N LEU A 463 28.06 6.97 20.08
CA LEU A 463 27.73 5.55 20.01
C LEU A 463 27.81 5.03 18.58
N ILE A 464 27.31 5.80 17.60
CA ILE A 464 27.37 5.46 16.16
C ILE A 464 28.84 5.32 15.72
N ILE A 465 29.69 6.32 16.04
CA ILE A 465 31.10 6.31 15.69
C ILE A 465 31.84 5.16 16.39
N ASN A 466 31.55 4.90 17.66
CA ASN A 466 32.15 3.78 18.38
C ASN A 466 31.76 2.44 17.76
N SER A 467 30.49 2.24 17.42
CA SER A 467 30.02 1.03 16.73
C SER A 467 30.68 0.84 15.36
N ALA A 468 30.86 1.93 14.61
CA ALA A 468 31.61 1.91 13.35
C ALA A 468 33.07 1.53 13.52
N LYS A 469 33.73 2.03 14.57
CA LYS A 469 35.14 1.67 14.88
C LYS A 469 35.28 0.20 15.26
N GLN A 470 34.39 -0.28 16.11
CA GLN A 470 34.39 -1.70 16.54
C GLN A 470 34.17 -2.65 15.37
N SER A 471 33.33 -2.31 14.40
CA SER A 471 33.06 -3.10 13.21
C SER A 471 34.07 -2.92 12.07
N LEU A 472 35.06 -2.02 12.22
CA LEU A 472 35.97 -1.57 11.15
C LEU A 472 35.26 -0.82 10.00
N ALA A 473 34.01 -0.41 10.18
CA ALA A 473 33.30 0.41 9.21
C ALA A 473 33.85 1.85 9.16
N ASP A 474 34.39 2.37 10.28
CA ASP A 474 34.94 3.72 10.34
C ASP A 474 36.07 3.96 9.31
N ILE A 475 36.92 2.96 9.10
CA ILE A 475 38.01 3.03 8.08
C ILE A 475 37.43 3.29 6.68
N LEU A 476 36.34 2.63 6.34
CA LEU A 476 35.60 2.85 5.12
C LEU A 476 34.98 4.25 5.11
N VAL A 477 34.26 4.60 6.20
CA VAL A 477 33.52 5.85 6.32
C VAL A 477 34.42 7.08 6.14
N GLN A 478 35.64 7.06 6.69
CA GLN A 478 36.61 8.16 6.53
C GLN A 478 37.06 8.37 5.07
N ARG A 479 36.89 7.38 4.20
CA ARG A 479 37.21 7.48 2.75
C ARG A 479 36.04 8.03 1.91
N LEU A 480 34.82 8.01 2.47
CA LEU A 480 33.64 8.52 1.77
C LEU A 480 33.61 10.05 1.77
N PRO A 481 33.18 10.70 0.67
CA PRO A 481 33.15 12.16 0.56
C PRO A 481 32.37 12.84 1.68
N GLY A 482 31.18 12.32 2.00
CA GLY A 482 30.30 12.84 3.06
C GLY A 482 30.46 12.15 4.40
N LYS A 483 31.46 11.26 4.57
CA LYS A 483 31.69 10.48 5.81
C LYS A 483 30.41 9.84 6.35
N TYR A 484 30.04 10.10 7.59
CA TYR A 484 28.83 9.56 8.23
C TYR A 484 27.53 10.07 7.61
N GLU A 485 27.53 11.25 6.98
CA GLU A 485 26.38 11.80 6.25
C GLU A 485 26.33 11.38 4.77
N GLN A 486 27.28 10.56 4.32
CA GLN A 486 27.27 10.03 2.95
C GLN A 486 26.07 9.10 2.77
N ALA A 487 25.21 9.41 1.79
CA ALA A 487 24.15 8.51 1.34
C ALA A 487 24.74 7.26 0.68
N LEU A 488 24.22 6.10 1.03
CA LEU A 488 24.62 4.80 0.47
C LEU A 488 23.63 4.33 -0.59
N GLY A 489 24.14 3.56 -1.57
CA GLY A 489 23.37 2.99 -2.67
C GLY A 489 23.21 3.92 -3.87
N LYS A 490 22.46 3.49 -4.89
CA LYS A 490 22.34 4.18 -6.20
C LYS A 490 20.97 4.86 -6.42
N ARG A 491 20.04 4.69 -5.49
CA ARG A 491 18.65 5.14 -5.68
C ARG A 491 18.48 6.65 -5.61
N PHE A 492 19.35 7.32 -4.86
CA PHE A 492 19.33 8.77 -4.67
C PHE A 492 20.57 9.43 -5.26
N ASN A 493 20.45 10.71 -5.64
CA ASN A 493 21.57 11.49 -6.12
C ASN A 493 22.68 11.55 -5.05
N ASN A 494 23.94 11.50 -5.48
CA ASN A 494 25.14 11.50 -4.63
C ASN A 494 25.27 10.25 -3.71
N GLY A 495 24.50 9.20 -3.94
CA GLY A 495 24.68 7.93 -3.25
C GLY A 495 25.91 7.17 -3.74
N VAL A 496 26.64 6.56 -2.80
CA VAL A 496 27.82 5.73 -3.08
C VAL A 496 27.46 4.26 -2.86
N GLU A 497 27.72 3.42 -3.87
CA GLU A 497 27.54 1.97 -3.74
C GLU A 497 28.76 1.36 -3.06
N LEU A 498 28.50 0.53 -2.07
CA LEU A 498 29.51 -0.21 -1.34
C LEU A 498 29.67 -1.63 -1.89
N SER A 499 30.86 -2.19 -1.79
CA SER A 499 31.09 -3.61 -2.03
C SER A 499 30.37 -4.48 -0.99
N GLY A 500 30.16 -5.78 -1.29
CA GLY A 500 29.54 -6.73 -0.35
C GLY A 500 30.21 -6.75 1.03
N GLY A 501 31.55 -6.75 1.06
CA GLY A 501 32.31 -6.72 2.31
C GLY A 501 32.21 -5.41 3.09
N GLU A 502 32.10 -4.29 2.40
CA GLU A 502 31.88 -2.98 3.04
C GLU A 502 30.46 -2.89 3.63
N TRP A 503 29.45 -3.37 2.92
CA TRP A 503 28.10 -3.48 3.45
C TRP A 503 28.02 -4.36 4.69
N GLN A 504 28.83 -5.42 4.74
CA GLN A 504 28.88 -6.32 5.87
C GLN A 504 29.47 -5.65 7.13
N LYS A 505 30.49 -4.78 6.97
CA LYS A 505 31.02 -3.98 8.07
C LYS A 505 29.95 -3.02 8.64
N ILE A 506 29.10 -2.44 7.77
CA ILE A 506 27.95 -1.64 8.20
C ILE A 506 26.91 -2.50 8.94
N ALA A 507 26.58 -3.71 8.43
CA ALA A 507 25.68 -4.64 9.11
C ALA A 507 26.20 -5.08 10.48
N LEU A 508 27.52 -5.30 10.61
CA LEU A 508 28.14 -5.59 11.88
C LEU A 508 28.09 -4.39 12.84
N ALA A 509 28.26 -3.15 12.33
CA ALA A 509 28.09 -1.94 13.14
C ALA A 509 26.69 -1.84 13.76
N ARG A 510 25.65 -2.30 13.06
CA ARG A 510 24.27 -2.38 13.61
C ARG A 510 24.21 -3.30 14.84
N ALA A 511 24.90 -4.43 14.80
CA ALA A 511 24.94 -5.36 15.93
C ALA A 511 25.69 -4.76 17.14
N TYR A 512 26.79 -4.02 16.92
CA TYR A 512 27.46 -3.27 17.98
C TYR A 512 26.56 -2.17 18.56
N MET A 513 25.85 -1.44 17.70
CA MET A 513 24.90 -0.40 18.11
C MET A 513 23.76 -0.97 18.96
N LYS A 514 23.30 -2.19 18.65
CA LYS A 514 22.22 -2.89 19.37
C LYS A 514 22.60 -3.24 20.79
N ASN A 515 23.85 -3.64 21.03
CA ASN A 515 24.37 -4.10 22.33
C ASN A 515 23.49 -5.13 23.05
N ALA A 516 22.93 -6.08 22.30
CA ALA A 516 21.99 -7.08 22.80
C ALA A 516 22.67 -8.16 23.65
N GLN A 517 21.89 -8.87 24.50
CA GLN A 517 22.35 -10.00 25.30
C GLN A 517 22.39 -11.32 24.50
N LEU A 518 21.48 -11.49 23.54
CA LEU A 518 21.52 -12.59 22.58
C LEU A 518 21.93 -12.06 21.21
N LEU A 519 23.00 -12.61 20.65
CA LEU A 519 23.51 -12.25 19.33
C LEU A 519 23.39 -13.44 18.39
N ILE A 520 22.80 -13.21 17.23
CA ILE A 520 22.57 -14.23 16.21
C ILE A 520 23.23 -13.79 14.91
N LEU A 521 24.09 -14.65 14.35
CA LEU A 521 24.67 -14.42 13.03
C LEU A 521 24.29 -15.57 12.10
N ASP A 522 23.59 -15.21 11.04
CA ASP A 522 23.20 -16.13 9.98
C ASP A 522 24.10 -15.90 8.75
N GLU A 523 25.10 -16.78 8.57
CA GLU A 523 26.08 -16.79 7.46
C GLU A 523 26.74 -15.44 7.16
N PRO A 524 27.35 -14.78 8.13
CA PRO A 524 27.82 -13.41 7.97
C PRO A 524 28.97 -13.23 6.99
N THR A 525 29.57 -14.30 6.46
CA THR A 525 30.81 -14.26 5.67
C THR A 525 30.68 -14.80 4.24
N ALA A 526 29.46 -15.03 3.74
CA ALA A 526 29.22 -15.69 2.45
C ALA A 526 29.84 -14.97 1.23
N ALA A 527 30.08 -13.65 1.32
CA ALA A 527 30.59 -12.81 0.21
C ALA A 527 31.99 -12.24 0.45
N LEU A 528 32.76 -12.75 1.44
CA LEU A 528 34.06 -12.20 1.82
C LEU A 528 35.22 -13.04 1.30
N ASP A 529 36.34 -12.36 1.01
CA ASP A 529 37.63 -13.02 0.87
C ASP A 529 38.18 -13.51 2.22
N ALA A 530 39.18 -14.37 2.24
CA ALA A 530 39.70 -14.99 3.44
C ALA A 530 40.23 -13.99 4.48
N ARG A 531 40.75 -12.84 4.06
CA ARG A 531 41.28 -11.80 4.95
C ARG A 531 40.15 -11.02 5.61
N ALA A 532 39.17 -10.56 4.82
CA ALA A 532 38.00 -9.85 5.32
C ALA A 532 37.16 -10.75 6.24
N GLU A 533 37.04 -12.04 5.91
CA GLU A 533 36.42 -13.06 6.75
C GLU A 533 37.09 -13.14 8.13
N TYR A 534 38.41 -13.25 8.16
CA TYR A 534 39.18 -13.32 9.41
C TYR A 534 38.99 -12.05 10.26
N GLU A 535 39.01 -10.85 9.64
CA GLU A 535 38.79 -9.58 10.33
C GLU A 535 37.37 -9.50 10.95
N VAL A 536 36.33 -9.81 10.18
CA VAL A 536 34.94 -9.85 10.67
C VAL A 536 34.77 -10.84 11.80
N PHE A 537 35.44 -11.95 11.69
CA PHE A 537 35.43 -13.03 12.63
C PHE A 537 36.06 -12.66 13.98
N GLN A 538 37.21 -12.00 13.97
CA GLN A 538 37.83 -11.47 15.20
C GLN A 538 36.89 -10.48 15.89
N ARG A 539 36.26 -9.56 15.13
CA ARG A 539 35.31 -8.58 15.67
C ARG A 539 34.07 -9.24 16.25
N PHE A 540 33.61 -10.29 15.62
CA PHE A 540 32.51 -11.07 16.16
C PHE A 540 32.86 -11.75 17.48
N SER A 541 34.05 -12.35 17.57
CA SER A 541 34.55 -12.95 18.82
C SER A 541 34.60 -11.92 19.96
N GLU A 542 35.02 -10.68 19.65
CA GLU A 542 35.02 -9.56 20.60
C GLU A 542 33.58 -9.13 20.98
N LEU A 543 32.66 -9.05 20.01
CA LEU A 543 31.26 -8.65 20.21
C LEU A 543 30.50 -9.66 21.08
N THR A 544 30.81 -10.96 20.94
CA THR A 544 30.14 -12.05 21.68
C THR A 544 30.79 -12.39 23.01
N LYS A 545 31.85 -11.67 23.40
CA LYS A 545 32.47 -11.89 24.70
C LYS A 545 31.47 -11.61 25.81
N ASP A 546 31.34 -12.55 26.72
CA ASP A 546 30.39 -12.51 27.85
C ASP A 546 28.91 -12.38 27.45
N LYS A 547 28.54 -12.76 26.21
CA LYS A 547 27.17 -12.75 25.71
C LYS A 547 26.76 -14.12 25.18
N THR A 548 25.47 -14.38 25.21
CA THR A 548 24.88 -15.56 24.56
C THR A 548 24.90 -15.36 23.04
N ALA A 549 25.40 -16.33 22.28
CA ALA A 549 25.49 -16.19 20.82
C ALA A 549 25.08 -17.46 20.06
N VAL A 550 24.42 -17.27 18.93
CA VAL A 550 24.09 -18.32 17.97
C VAL A 550 24.76 -18.00 16.63
N LEU A 551 25.54 -18.96 16.14
CA LEU A 551 26.27 -18.88 14.90
C LEU A 551 25.71 -19.87 13.89
N ILE A 552 25.25 -19.38 12.75
CA ILE A 552 24.99 -20.24 11.59
C ILE A 552 26.11 -20.04 10.61
N SER A 553 26.84 -21.09 10.31
CA SER A 553 27.89 -21.01 9.31
C SER A 553 28.07 -22.36 8.59
N HIS A 554 28.30 -22.24 7.30
CA HIS A 554 28.78 -23.37 6.48
C HIS A 554 30.29 -23.48 6.50
N ARG A 555 31.03 -22.53 7.12
CA ARG A 555 32.50 -22.52 7.18
C ARG A 555 32.98 -23.02 8.54
N PHE A 556 33.73 -24.10 8.53
CA PHE A 556 34.20 -24.72 9.77
C PHE A 556 35.23 -23.87 10.55
N SER A 557 35.92 -22.93 9.88
CA SER A 557 36.72 -21.90 10.58
C SER A 557 35.92 -21.13 11.61
N THR A 558 34.66 -20.80 11.28
CA THR A 558 33.72 -20.11 12.16
C THR A 558 33.15 -21.05 13.23
N VAL A 559 32.75 -22.24 12.84
CA VAL A 559 32.11 -23.22 13.73
C VAL A 559 33.04 -23.66 14.88
N ARG A 560 34.34 -23.74 14.65
CA ARG A 560 35.34 -24.10 15.69
C ARG A 560 35.42 -23.18 16.88
N MET A 561 34.88 -21.99 16.81
CA MET A 561 34.89 -21.03 17.93
C MET A 561 33.67 -21.15 18.85
N ALA A 562 32.71 -21.93 18.46
CA ALA A 562 31.58 -22.22 19.31
C ALA A 562 31.96 -23.16 20.44
N ASP A 563 31.41 -22.93 21.60
CA ASP A 563 31.57 -23.81 22.76
C ASP A 563 30.90 -25.16 22.49
N ARG A 564 29.79 -25.15 21.74
CA ARG A 564 29.02 -26.32 21.39
C ARG A 564 28.38 -26.17 20.00
N ILE A 565 28.19 -27.29 19.33
CA ILE A 565 27.68 -27.40 17.96
C ILE A 565 26.41 -28.23 17.99
N LEU A 566 25.35 -27.77 17.37
CA LEU A 566 24.14 -28.52 17.06
C LEU A 566 24.12 -28.85 15.56
N VAL A 567 24.00 -30.13 15.24
CA VAL A 567 23.86 -30.58 13.85
C VAL A 567 22.41 -30.86 13.53
N LEU A 568 21.90 -30.16 12.56
CA LEU A 568 20.51 -30.27 12.10
C LEU A 568 20.45 -31.01 10.76
N GLU A 569 19.57 -31.97 10.66
CA GLU A 569 19.22 -32.64 9.41
C GLU A 569 17.70 -32.78 9.29
N LYS A 570 17.14 -32.32 8.15
CA LYS A 570 15.70 -32.39 7.86
C LYS A 570 14.80 -31.87 8.98
N GLY A 571 15.23 -30.79 9.65
CA GLY A 571 14.52 -30.16 10.73
C GLY A 571 14.63 -30.80 12.10
N GLN A 572 15.50 -31.85 12.26
CA GLN A 572 15.73 -32.54 13.51
C GLN A 572 17.17 -32.36 14.00
N LEU A 573 17.35 -32.38 15.30
CA LEU A 573 18.64 -32.36 15.94
C LEU A 573 19.19 -33.79 15.97
N ILE A 574 20.33 -34.01 15.27
CA ILE A 574 20.92 -35.36 15.14
C ILE A 574 22.20 -35.53 15.96
N GLU A 575 23.00 -34.48 16.12
CA GLU A 575 24.25 -34.54 16.91
C GLU A 575 24.43 -33.27 17.73
N VAL A 576 25.01 -33.42 18.91
CA VAL A 576 25.39 -32.34 19.83
C VAL A 576 26.75 -32.64 20.43
N GLY A 577 27.63 -31.65 20.48
CA GLY A 577 28.95 -31.77 21.12
C GLY A 577 29.88 -30.63 20.74
N SER A 578 31.11 -30.67 21.26
CA SER A 578 32.20 -29.80 20.84
C SER A 578 32.72 -30.21 19.45
N HIS A 579 33.53 -29.37 18.82
CA HIS A 579 34.20 -29.71 17.55
C HIS A 579 34.97 -31.02 17.62
N GLU A 580 35.74 -31.23 18.68
CA GLU A 580 36.59 -32.40 18.86
C GLU A 580 35.76 -33.65 19.12
N GLU A 581 34.75 -33.59 19.97
CA GLU A 581 33.85 -34.70 20.25
C GLU A 581 33.09 -35.15 18.99
N LEU A 582 32.60 -34.23 18.18
CA LEU A 582 31.86 -34.57 16.97
C LEU A 582 32.75 -35.13 15.87
N LEU A 583 34.01 -34.71 15.78
CA LEU A 583 34.97 -35.35 14.88
C LEU A 583 35.31 -36.79 15.31
N GLN A 584 35.47 -37.03 16.62
CA GLN A 584 35.74 -38.38 17.16
C GLN A 584 34.53 -39.32 16.94
N LYS A 585 33.30 -38.82 17.02
CA LYS A 585 32.07 -39.57 16.73
C LYS A 585 31.99 -40.05 15.28
N ASN A 586 32.75 -39.40 14.37
CA ASN A 586 32.78 -39.70 12.94
C ASN A 586 31.40 -39.79 12.30
N GLY A 587 30.48 -38.95 12.76
CA GLY A 587 29.09 -38.85 12.31
C GLY A 587 28.91 -37.82 11.20
N ARG A 588 27.71 -37.27 11.11
CA ARG A 588 27.32 -36.30 10.06
C ARG A 588 28.17 -35.03 10.09
N TYR A 589 28.50 -34.55 11.28
CA TYR A 589 29.41 -33.41 11.43
C TYR A 589 30.78 -33.65 10.80
N ALA A 590 31.39 -34.79 11.12
CA ALA A 590 32.68 -35.14 10.59
C ALA A 590 32.67 -35.31 9.07
N GLU A 591 31.60 -35.92 8.53
CA GLU A 591 31.40 -36.04 7.08
C GLU A 591 31.37 -34.65 6.40
N LEU A 592 30.55 -33.72 6.89
CA LEU A 592 30.45 -32.35 6.35
C LEU A 592 31.80 -31.61 6.47
N PHE A 593 32.50 -31.79 7.59
CA PHE A 593 33.82 -31.20 7.80
C PHE A 593 34.84 -31.69 6.78
N TYR A 594 34.96 -33.01 6.58
CA TYR A 594 35.91 -33.58 5.63
C TYR A 594 35.55 -33.26 4.18
N LEU A 595 34.28 -33.18 3.83
CA LEU A 595 33.86 -32.76 2.49
C LEU A 595 34.33 -31.32 2.21
N GLN A 596 34.21 -30.43 3.16
CA GLN A 596 34.67 -29.04 2.99
C GLN A 596 36.20 -28.97 2.97
N ALA A 597 36.90 -29.71 3.85
CA ALA A 597 38.36 -29.75 3.88
C ALA A 597 38.98 -30.24 2.56
N LYS A 598 38.33 -31.18 1.88
CA LYS A 598 38.74 -31.65 0.54
C LYS A 598 38.60 -30.58 -0.54
N GLY A 599 37.69 -29.64 -0.38
CA GLY A 599 37.52 -28.52 -1.31
C GLY A 599 38.59 -27.44 -1.18
N TYR A 600 39.41 -27.47 -0.13
CA TYR A 600 40.55 -26.55 0.09
C TYR A 600 41.90 -27.18 -0.20
N GLN A 601 41.98 -28.48 -0.51
CA GLN A 601 43.15 -29.18 -1.03
C GLN A 601 43.14 -29.18 -2.56
#